data_1938a489f323f9e67e27a87d396a8a41
#
_entry.id   1938a489f323f9e67e27a87d396a8a41
#
_cell.length_a   1.000
_cell.length_b   1.000
_cell.length_c   1.000
_cell.angle_alpha   90.00
_cell.angle_beta   90.00
_cell.angle_gamma   90.00
#
_symmetry.space_group_name_H-M   'P 1'
#
loop_
_entity.id
_entity.type
_entity.pdbx_description
1 polymer ?
#
loop_
_entity_poly.entity_id
_entity_poly.type
_entity_poly.pdbx_seq_one_letter_code
_entity_poly.pdbx_strand_id
1 'polypeptide(L)'
;MPESIEVGSETNIMFGINNTGRIQLYNVNARFEADSIKTTEAYVGNIEPGQTGNVDVMVSGVAPTADDGKVRVIISYEDENGAVTEVEKELTLFVTEPLPEFDESMYTDMEGMEADAPAGLWDDPVKRNLAIAGGVAAAAAVIAGTVIFVKRRKKKKQQREEEEGIDDDIS
;
A
#
# COMPACT_ATOMS: atom_id res chain seq x y z
N MET A 1 10.12 4.72 2.88
CA MET A 1 9.47 5.53 1.85
C MET A 1 8.00 5.12 1.82
N PRO A 2 7.03 6.02 1.87
CA PRO A 2 5.62 5.65 1.74
C PRO A 2 5.35 5.09 0.34
N GLU A 3 4.46 4.09 0.25
CA GLU A 3 4.06 3.47 -1.02
C GLU A 3 2.96 4.27 -1.72
N SER A 4 2.23 5.10 -0.98
CA SER A 4 1.13 5.92 -1.50
C SER A 4 1.00 7.26 -0.79
N ILE A 5 0.49 8.25 -1.53
CA ILE A 5 0.09 9.58 -1.03
C ILE A 5 -1.25 9.97 -1.66
N GLU A 6 -1.90 10.99 -1.12
CA GLU A 6 -3.13 11.55 -1.71
C GLU A 6 -2.81 12.74 -2.63
N VAL A 7 -3.68 12.98 -3.61
CA VAL A 7 -3.60 14.20 -4.42
C VAL A 7 -3.67 15.44 -3.51
N GLY A 8 -2.75 16.39 -3.74
CA GLY A 8 -2.60 17.57 -2.91
C GLY A 8 -1.73 17.37 -1.66
N SER A 9 -1.29 16.14 -1.38
CA SER A 9 -0.36 15.82 -0.29
C SER A 9 1.08 15.77 -0.76
N GLU A 10 2.00 15.85 0.19
CA GLU A 10 3.45 15.79 -0.05
C GLU A 10 4.07 14.63 0.74
N THR A 11 5.11 14.06 0.17
CA THR A 11 5.92 13.04 0.84
C THR A 11 7.40 13.29 0.61
N ASN A 12 8.21 12.83 1.54
CA ASN A 12 9.67 12.92 1.42
C ASN A 12 10.23 11.62 0.83
N ILE A 13 11.01 11.75 -0.24
CA ILE A 13 11.79 10.68 -0.86
C ILE A 13 13.25 10.85 -0.49
N MET A 14 13.83 9.82 0.12
CA MET A 14 15.23 9.81 0.53
C MET A 14 15.92 8.54 0.04
N PHE A 15 17.08 8.70 -0.60
CA PHE A 15 17.98 7.58 -0.97
C PHE A 15 19.42 8.05 -1.17
N GLY A 16 20.34 7.09 -1.18
CA GLY A 16 21.77 7.36 -1.41
C GLY A 16 22.20 7.03 -2.83
N ILE A 17 23.06 7.87 -3.40
CA ILE A 17 23.77 7.62 -4.65
C ILE A 17 25.23 7.29 -4.30
N ASN A 18 25.64 6.04 -4.53
CA ASN A 18 27.00 5.58 -4.24
C ASN A 18 27.89 5.75 -5.47
N ASN A 19 28.96 6.53 -5.36
CA ASN A 19 29.98 6.57 -6.38
C ASN A 19 30.96 5.40 -6.20
N THR A 20 30.68 4.30 -6.88
CA THR A 20 31.58 3.11 -6.89
C THR A 20 32.68 3.19 -7.95
N GLY A 21 32.72 4.30 -8.68
CA GLY A 21 33.74 4.58 -9.71
C GLY A 21 35.08 5.01 -9.12
N ARG A 22 36.00 5.41 -10.01
CA ARG A 22 37.35 5.88 -9.67
C ARG A 22 37.54 7.39 -9.85
N ILE A 23 36.55 8.04 -10.44
CA ILE A 23 36.53 9.49 -10.68
C ILE A 23 35.45 10.15 -9.82
N GLN A 24 35.65 11.41 -9.53
CA GLN A 24 34.64 12.23 -8.85
C GLN A 24 33.49 12.51 -9.82
N LEU A 25 32.26 12.46 -9.29
CA LEU A 25 31.05 12.92 -9.97
C LEU A 25 30.77 14.35 -9.55
N TYR A 26 30.60 15.23 -10.52
CA TYR A 26 30.32 16.65 -10.29
C TYR A 26 28.86 16.97 -10.57
N ASN A 27 28.32 17.96 -9.91
CA ASN A 27 26.99 18.52 -10.16
C ASN A 27 25.87 17.44 -10.21
N VAL A 28 25.98 16.43 -9.31
CA VAL A 28 25.00 15.36 -9.27
C VAL A 28 23.63 15.92 -8.91
N ASN A 29 22.63 15.63 -9.74
CA ASN A 29 21.23 16.03 -9.55
C ASN A 29 20.31 14.83 -9.80
N ALA A 30 19.20 14.75 -9.07
CA ALA A 30 18.16 13.75 -9.25
C ALA A 30 16.82 14.44 -9.56
N ARG A 31 16.25 14.16 -10.75
CA ARG A 31 14.97 14.70 -11.20
C ARG A 31 13.92 13.60 -11.19
N PHE A 32 12.71 13.93 -10.71
CA PHE A 32 11.59 13.01 -10.57
C PHE A 32 10.47 13.43 -11.50
N GLU A 33 10.01 12.51 -12.34
CA GLU A 33 8.99 12.76 -13.34
C GLU A 33 7.96 11.62 -13.36
N ALA A 34 6.69 11.98 -13.23
CA ALA A 34 5.53 11.17 -13.55
C ALA A 34 4.31 12.09 -13.74
N ASP A 35 3.28 11.62 -14.44
CA ASP A 35 2.04 12.39 -14.63
C ASP A 35 1.26 12.61 -13.33
N SER A 36 1.46 11.72 -12.36
CA SER A 36 0.80 11.76 -11.05
C SER A 36 1.45 12.70 -10.04
N ILE A 37 2.68 13.16 -10.28
CA ILE A 37 3.44 14.02 -9.37
C ILE A 37 3.86 15.33 -10.04
N LYS A 38 4.08 16.36 -9.22
CA LYS A 38 4.76 17.56 -9.70
C LYS A 38 6.22 17.23 -9.94
N THR A 39 6.71 17.49 -11.17
CA THR A 39 8.14 17.35 -11.48
C THR A 39 8.97 18.13 -10.47
N THR A 40 9.90 17.47 -9.83
CA THR A 40 10.79 18.05 -8.82
C THR A 40 12.20 17.53 -8.99
N GLU A 41 13.18 18.23 -8.44
CA GLU A 41 14.59 17.85 -8.50
C GLU A 41 15.31 18.13 -7.19
N ALA A 42 16.35 17.33 -6.92
CA ALA A 42 17.21 17.46 -5.76
C ALA A 42 18.66 17.57 -6.21
N TYR A 43 19.32 18.66 -5.85
CA TYR A 43 20.75 18.83 -6.06
C TYR A 43 21.53 18.13 -4.94
N VAL A 44 22.38 17.20 -5.31
CA VAL A 44 23.20 16.41 -4.37
C VAL A 44 24.60 16.99 -4.20
N GLY A 45 25.11 17.62 -5.25
CA GLY A 45 26.46 18.17 -5.27
C GLY A 45 27.50 17.21 -5.84
N ASN A 46 28.73 17.30 -5.35
CA ASN A 46 29.83 16.45 -5.83
C ASN A 46 29.95 15.19 -4.96
N ILE A 47 30.20 14.05 -5.61
CA ILE A 47 30.41 12.76 -4.92
C ILE A 47 31.77 12.20 -5.27
N GLU A 48 32.67 12.14 -4.28
CA GLU A 48 34.01 11.56 -4.43
C GLU A 48 33.96 10.03 -4.63
N PRO A 49 34.99 9.43 -5.21
CA PRO A 49 35.12 7.98 -5.30
C PRO A 49 34.95 7.29 -3.94
N GLY A 50 34.07 6.29 -3.88
CA GLY A 50 33.77 5.54 -2.67
C GLY A 50 32.83 6.27 -1.67
N GLN A 51 32.37 7.47 -1.99
CA GLN A 51 31.45 8.23 -1.15
C GLN A 51 29.98 8.08 -1.60
N THR A 52 29.06 8.46 -0.71
CA THR A 52 27.63 8.46 -0.94
C THR A 52 27.10 9.88 -0.89
N GLY A 53 26.40 10.30 -1.95
CA GLY A 53 25.55 11.50 -1.94
C GLY A 53 24.13 11.14 -1.52
N ASN A 54 23.51 11.98 -0.73
CA ASN A 54 22.13 11.75 -0.26
C ASN A 54 21.14 12.62 -1.05
N VAL A 55 20.13 11.98 -1.60
CA VAL A 55 18.94 12.63 -2.15
C VAL A 55 17.91 12.76 -1.03
N ASP A 56 17.37 13.96 -0.87
CA ASP A 56 16.31 14.29 0.07
C ASP A 56 15.40 15.31 -0.61
N VAL A 57 14.18 14.91 -0.96
CA VAL A 57 13.28 15.74 -1.75
C VAL A 57 11.82 15.54 -1.38
N MET A 58 11.08 16.66 -1.32
CA MET A 58 9.62 16.64 -1.18
C MET A 58 8.97 16.48 -2.56
N VAL A 59 8.09 15.49 -2.66
CA VAL A 59 7.33 15.20 -3.87
C VAL A 59 5.84 15.41 -3.58
N SER A 60 5.16 16.17 -4.44
CA SER A 60 3.74 16.50 -4.32
C SER A 60 2.91 15.67 -5.31
N GLY A 61 1.84 15.04 -4.85
CA GLY A 61 0.85 14.39 -5.70
C GLY A 61 -0.06 15.40 -6.37
N VAL A 62 -0.21 15.35 -7.70
CA VAL A 62 -1.03 16.30 -8.48
C VAL A 62 -2.20 15.65 -9.19
N ALA A 63 -2.13 14.36 -9.47
CA ALA A 63 -3.19 13.60 -10.11
C ALA A 63 -3.16 12.14 -9.63
N PRO A 64 -4.30 11.43 -9.64
CA PRO A 64 -4.33 10.01 -9.34
C PRO A 64 -3.46 9.22 -10.32
N THR A 65 -2.75 8.23 -9.82
CA THR A 65 -1.94 7.33 -10.64
C THR A 65 -2.82 6.51 -11.56
N ALA A 66 -2.55 6.57 -12.86
CA ALA A 66 -3.30 5.84 -13.89
C ALA A 66 -2.64 4.50 -14.28
N ASP A 67 -1.41 4.26 -13.85
CA ASP A 67 -0.56 3.12 -14.19
C ASP A 67 -0.07 2.36 -12.94
N ASP A 68 1.05 1.66 -13.08
CA ASP A 68 1.69 0.91 -11.98
C ASP A 68 2.38 1.80 -10.92
N GLY A 69 2.12 3.11 -10.89
CA GLY A 69 2.72 4.06 -9.93
C GLY A 69 4.19 4.35 -10.22
N LYS A 70 4.63 4.18 -11.44
CA LYS A 70 6.03 4.39 -11.81
C LYS A 70 6.39 5.87 -11.86
N VAL A 71 7.37 6.23 -11.06
CA VAL A 71 8.03 7.53 -11.12
C VAL A 71 9.42 7.35 -11.69
N ARG A 72 9.70 8.04 -12.79
CA ARG A 72 11.01 8.05 -13.42
C ARG A 72 11.95 8.98 -12.65
N VAL A 73 13.10 8.45 -12.25
CA VAL A 73 14.16 9.19 -11.58
C VAL A 73 15.33 9.29 -12.54
N ILE A 74 15.65 10.50 -12.97
CA ILE A 74 16.76 10.81 -13.85
C ILE A 74 17.88 11.38 -12.99
N ILE A 75 18.97 10.62 -12.85
CA ILE A 75 20.18 11.04 -12.13
C ILE A 75 21.15 11.56 -13.16
N SER A 76 21.48 12.85 -13.13
CA SER A 76 22.48 13.48 -13.98
C SER A 76 23.74 13.82 -13.20
N TYR A 77 24.89 13.71 -13.82
CA TYR A 77 26.17 14.12 -13.27
C TYR A 77 27.15 14.51 -14.38
N GLU A 78 28.17 15.27 -14.02
CA GLU A 78 29.28 15.63 -14.91
C GLU A 78 30.56 14.90 -14.53
N ASP A 79 31.39 14.59 -15.51
CA ASP A 79 32.77 14.11 -15.31
C ASP A 79 33.76 15.29 -15.16
N GLU A 80 35.04 14.98 -15.02
CA GLU A 80 36.12 15.96 -14.91
C GLU A 80 36.27 16.85 -16.16
N ASN A 81 35.73 16.45 -17.30
CA ASN A 81 35.77 17.20 -18.56
C ASN A 81 34.48 18.02 -18.79
N GLY A 82 33.52 17.92 -17.84
CA GLY A 82 32.22 18.56 -17.95
C GLY A 82 31.24 17.82 -18.89
N ALA A 83 31.54 16.55 -19.23
CA ALA A 83 30.60 15.74 -19.99
C ALA A 83 29.46 15.23 -19.07
N VAL A 84 28.22 15.54 -19.48
CA VAL A 84 27.04 15.15 -18.73
C VAL A 84 26.65 13.71 -19.04
N THR A 85 26.40 12.92 -18.01
CA THR A 85 25.85 11.57 -18.11
C THR A 85 24.51 11.54 -17.36
N GLU A 86 23.52 10.88 -17.97
CA GLU A 86 22.21 10.64 -17.35
C GLU A 86 21.97 9.15 -17.14
N VAL A 87 21.44 8.79 -15.97
CA VAL A 87 21.06 7.43 -15.61
C VAL A 87 19.62 7.44 -15.18
N GLU A 88 18.78 6.65 -15.84
CA GLU A 88 17.36 6.51 -15.48
C GLU A 88 17.17 5.35 -14.50
N LYS A 89 16.32 5.58 -13.52
CA LYS A 89 15.81 4.61 -12.55
C LYS A 89 14.32 4.79 -12.38
N GLU A 90 13.65 3.76 -11.90
CA GLU A 90 12.23 3.81 -11.57
C GLU A 90 12.05 3.57 -10.07
N LEU A 91 11.12 4.27 -9.49
CA LEU A 91 10.58 3.99 -8.16
C LEU A 91 9.05 3.90 -8.26
N THR A 92 8.43 3.27 -7.28
CA THR A 92 6.96 3.15 -7.24
C THR A 92 6.41 4.10 -6.18
N LEU A 93 5.47 4.96 -6.59
CA LEU A 93 4.71 5.84 -5.72
C LEU A 93 3.29 5.96 -6.28
N PHE A 94 2.30 5.48 -5.52
CA PHE A 94 0.90 5.65 -5.89
C PHE A 94 0.37 6.98 -5.36
N VAL A 95 -0.34 7.70 -6.22
CA VAL A 95 -1.12 8.88 -5.84
C VAL A 95 -2.59 8.53 -5.95
N THR A 96 -3.33 8.62 -4.85
CA THR A 96 -4.75 8.28 -4.76
C THR A 96 -5.60 9.54 -4.63
N GLU A 97 -6.85 9.47 -5.05
CA GLU A 97 -7.80 10.54 -4.73
C GLU A 97 -8.01 10.62 -3.22
N PRO A 98 -8.12 11.82 -2.65
CA PRO A 98 -8.49 11.97 -1.25
C PRO A 98 -9.87 11.34 -1.03
N LEU A 99 -10.01 10.58 0.07
CA LEU A 99 -11.30 10.07 0.46
C LEU A 99 -12.25 11.27 0.68
N PRO A 100 -13.50 11.21 0.17
CA PRO A 100 -14.47 12.26 0.45
C PRO A 100 -14.57 12.44 1.97
N GLU A 101 -14.43 13.70 2.41
CA GLU A 101 -14.68 14.03 3.82
C GLU A 101 -16.07 13.52 4.19
N PHE A 102 -16.16 12.70 5.21
CA PHE A 102 -17.42 12.18 5.73
C PHE A 102 -18.15 13.38 6.34
N ASP A 103 -19.17 13.87 5.64
CA ASP A 103 -20.00 14.95 6.14
C ASP A 103 -20.81 14.41 7.33
N GLU A 104 -20.39 14.74 8.55
CA GLU A 104 -21.11 14.40 9.80
C GLU A 104 -22.55 14.93 9.78
N SER A 105 -22.90 15.86 8.88
CA SER A 105 -24.27 16.38 8.75
C SER A 105 -25.25 15.32 8.24
N MET A 106 -24.78 14.26 7.57
CA MET A 106 -25.62 13.13 7.17
C MET A 106 -26.15 12.30 8.36
N TYR A 107 -25.52 12.36 9.52
CA TYR A 107 -25.99 11.64 10.70
C TYR A 107 -27.06 12.41 11.50
N THR A 108 -27.14 13.73 11.35
CA THR A 108 -28.13 14.53 12.08
C THR A 108 -29.54 14.42 11.52
N ASP A 109 -29.70 14.01 10.24
CA ASP A 109 -31.02 13.77 9.65
C ASP A 109 -31.62 12.39 10.01
N MET A 110 -30.86 11.49 10.65
CA MET A 110 -31.38 10.20 11.12
C MET A 110 -32.08 10.26 12.50
N GLU A 111 -31.93 11.33 13.27
CA GLU A 111 -32.65 11.49 14.53
C GLU A 111 -34.17 11.80 14.35
N GLY A 112 -34.62 12.10 13.12
CA GLY A 112 -36.01 12.35 12.79
C GLY A 112 -36.76 11.18 12.15
N MET A 113 -36.08 10.10 11.77
CA MET A 113 -36.71 8.85 11.40
C MET A 113 -36.97 8.03 12.68
N GLU A 114 -38.05 8.34 13.37
CA GLU A 114 -38.73 7.31 14.13
C GLU A 114 -38.99 6.18 13.14
N ALA A 115 -38.17 5.15 13.20
CA ALA A 115 -38.45 3.92 12.53
C ALA A 115 -39.81 3.46 13.10
N ASP A 116 -40.84 3.59 12.26
CA ASP A 116 -42.09 2.87 12.46
C ASP A 116 -41.74 1.37 12.38
N ALA A 117 -41.05 0.91 13.42
CA ALA A 117 -40.81 -0.50 13.62
C ALA A 117 -42.19 -1.10 13.80
N PRO A 118 -42.60 -2.09 13.00
CA PRO A 118 -43.89 -2.72 13.17
C PRO A 118 -43.97 -3.17 14.63
N ALA A 119 -44.81 -2.45 15.39
CA ALA A 119 -45.09 -2.78 16.78
C ALA A 119 -45.51 -4.26 16.82
N GLY A 120 -44.75 -5.09 17.50
CA GLY A 120 -45.14 -6.45 17.75
C GLY A 120 -44.10 -7.54 17.81
N LEU A 121 -42.86 -7.33 17.31
CA LEU A 121 -41.85 -8.41 17.36
C LEU A 121 -41.03 -8.41 18.66
N TRP A 122 -40.90 -7.25 19.32
CA TRP A 122 -40.07 -7.06 20.50
C TRP A 122 -40.85 -6.93 21.81
N ASP A 123 -42.15 -6.68 21.73
CA ASP A 123 -43.02 -6.55 22.92
C ASP A 123 -43.46 -7.90 23.51
N ASP A 124 -43.31 -8.99 22.76
CA ASP A 124 -43.61 -10.33 23.24
C ASP A 124 -42.32 -11.01 23.74
N PRO A 125 -42.15 -11.22 25.06
CA PRO A 125 -40.92 -11.81 25.63
C PRO A 125 -40.64 -13.21 25.09
N VAL A 126 -41.66 -13.93 24.63
CA VAL A 126 -41.49 -15.27 24.04
C VAL A 126 -40.88 -15.18 22.65
N LYS A 127 -41.34 -14.26 21.81
CA LYS A 127 -40.83 -14.05 20.46
C LYS A 127 -39.43 -13.46 20.48
N ARG A 128 -39.15 -12.53 21.40
CA ARG A 128 -37.81 -11.96 21.61
C ARG A 128 -36.78 -13.03 21.99
N ASN A 129 -37.15 -13.90 22.93
CA ASN A 129 -36.24 -14.97 23.37
C ASN A 129 -36.01 -16.02 22.28
N LEU A 130 -37.02 -16.27 21.43
CA LEU A 130 -36.89 -17.19 20.30
C LEU A 130 -35.99 -16.61 19.19
N ALA A 131 -36.09 -15.31 18.91
CA ALA A 131 -35.21 -14.62 17.95
C ALA A 131 -33.74 -14.61 18.42
N ILE A 132 -33.50 -14.36 19.71
CA ILE A 132 -32.14 -14.41 20.30
C ILE A 132 -31.60 -15.85 20.28
N ALA A 133 -32.41 -16.85 20.62
CA ALA A 133 -31.97 -18.26 20.56
C ALA A 133 -31.69 -18.71 19.13
N GLY A 134 -32.45 -18.28 18.14
CA GLY A 134 -32.22 -18.55 16.72
C GLY A 134 -30.91 -17.89 16.21
N GLY A 135 -30.66 -16.65 16.62
CA GLY A 135 -29.42 -15.94 16.26
C GLY A 135 -28.16 -16.60 16.82
N VAL A 136 -28.19 -17.04 18.07
CA VAL A 136 -27.08 -17.74 18.74
C VAL A 136 -26.81 -19.10 18.08
N ALA A 137 -27.86 -19.85 17.72
CA ALA A 137 -27.74 -21.14 17.05
C ALA A 137 -27.12 -21.00 15.64
N ALA A 138 -27.53 -19.96 14.89
CA ALA A 138 -26.95 -19.67 13.57
C ALA A 138 -25.48 -19.29 13.66
N ALA A 139 -25.08 -18.45 14.62
CA ALA A 139 -23.69 -18.08 14.84
C ALA A 139 -22.82 -19.29 15.24
N ALA A 140 -23.31 -20.17 16.09
CA ALA A 140 -22.62 -21.39 16.49
C ALA A 140 -22.41 -22.35 15.29
N ALA A 141 -23.40 -22.46 14.39
CA ALA A 141 -23.29 -23.28 13.19
C ALA A 141 -22.23 -22.76 12.22
N VAL A 142 -22.13 -21.43 12.04
CA VAL A 142 -21.09 -20.81 11.19
C VAL A 142 -19.70 -21.06 11.77
N ILE A 143 -19.52 -20.89 13.09
CA ILE A 143 -18.23 -21.13 13.76
C ILE A 143 -17.83 -22.61 13.65
N ALA A 144 -18.76 -23.55 13.89
CA ALA A 144 -18.50 -24.98 13.73
C ALA A 144 -18.13 -25.34 12.29
N GLY A 145 -18.82 -24.78 11.30
CA GLY A 145 -18.56 -24.97 9.87
C GLY A 145 -17.16 -24.49 9.48
N THR A 146 -16.76 -23.30 9.94
CA THR A 146 -15.41 -22.76 9.66
C THR A 146 -14.30 -23.58 10.31
N VAL A 147 -14.48 -24.06 11.54
CA VAL A 147 -13.51 -24.92 12.22
C VAL A 147 -13.34 -26.27 11.50
N ILE A 148 -14.45 -26.90 11.06
CA ILE A 148 -14.40 -28.14 10.30
C ILE A 148 -13.72 -27.93 8.95
N PHE A 149 -14.00 -26.82 8.26
CA PHE A 149 -13.39 -26.49 6.98
C PHE A 149 -11.86 -26.29 7.09
N VAL A 150 -11.41 -25.57 8.12
CA VAL A 150 -9.98 -25.35 8.38
C VAL A 150 -9.28 -26.66 8.74
N LYS A 151 -9.90 -27.51 9.58
CA LYS A 151 -9.36 -28.85 9.92
C LYS A 151 -9.24 -29.76 8.70
N ARG A 152 -10.23 -29.76 7.81
CA ARG A 152 -10.19 -30.56 6.57
C ARG A 152 -9.10 -30.08 5.61
N ARG A 153 -8.86 -28.74 5.51
CA ARG A 153 -7.75 -28.20 4.71
C ARG A 153 -6.39 -28.58 5.27
N LYS A 154 -6.20 -28.54 6.59
CA LYS A 154 -4.93 -28.96 7.23
C LYS A 154 -4.64 -30.43 7.03
N LYS A 155 -5.67 -31.30 7.13
CA LYS A 155 -5.52 -32.74 6.94
C LYS A 155 -5.17 -33.10 5.49
N LYS A 156 -5.74 -32.39 4.49
CA LYS A 156 -5.38 -32.57 3.07
C LYS A 156 -3.95 -32.12 2.75
N LYS A 157 -3.45 -31.10 3.48
CA LYS A 157 -2.08 -30.62 3.30
C LYS A 157 -1.06 -31.61 3.86
N GLN A 158 -1.32 -32.17 5.03
CA GLN A 158 -0.46 -33.23 5.61
C GLN A 158 -0.41 -34.49 4.77
N GLN A 159 -1.53 -34.95 4.19
CA GLN A 159 -1.54 -36.10 3.30
C GLN A 159 -0.71 -35.88 2.02
N ARG A 160 -0.69 -34.66 1.48
CA ARG A 160 0.17 -34.33 0.33
C ARG A 160 1.64 -34.33 0.66
N GLU A 161 2.01 -33.82 1.84
CA GLU A 161 3.40 -33.79 2.32
C GLU A 161 3.91 -35.22 2.64
N GLU A 162 3.03 -36.14 3.04
CA GLU A 162 3.36 -37.56 3.25
C GLU A 162 3.49 -38.31 1.91
N GLU A 163 2.73 -37.97 0.88
CA GLU A 163 2.84 -38.61 -0.47
C GLU A 163 4.08 -38.11 -1.22
N GLU A 164 4.45 -36.84 -1.13
CA GLU A 164 5.66 -36.27 -1.76
C GLU A 164 6.97 -36.72 -1.08
N GLY A 165 6.95 -37.10 0.21
CA GLY A 165 8.12 -37.58 0.95
C GLY A 165 8.49 -39.03 0.71
N ILE A 166 7.69 -39.83 -0.01
CA ILE A 166 7.95 -41.28 -0.28
C ILE A 166 8.72 -41.48 -1.59
N ASP A 167 8.72 -40.50 -2.49
CA ASP A 167 9.40 -40.64 -3.80
C ASP A 167 10.90 -40.33 -3.79
N ASP A 168 11.43 -39.72 -2.71
CA ASP A 168 12.85 -39.37 -2.60
C ASP A 168 13.76 -40.48 -2.01
N ASP A 169 13.20 -41.57 -1.52
CA ASP A 169 13.97 -42.67 -0.90
C ASP A 169 14.23 -43.88 -1.79
N ILE A 170 13.91 -43.77 -3.11
CA ILE A 170 14.16 -44.85 -4.08
C ILE A 170 14.95 -44.28 -5.29
N SER A 171 16.20 -43.90 -5.04
CA SER A 171 17.20 -43.74 -6.12
C SER A 171 18.60 -44.03 -5.61
#